data_10ead51898e8c772aedee802365b228d
#
_entry.id   10ead51898e8c772aedee802365b228d
#
_cell.length_a   1.000
_cell.length_b   1.000
_cell.length_c   1.000
_cell.angle_alpha   90.00
_cell.angle_beta   90.00
_cell.angle_gamma   90.00
#
_symmetry.space_group_name_H-M   'P 1'
#
loop_
_entity.id
_entity.type
_entity.pdbx_description
1 polymer ?
#
loop_
_entity_poly.entity_id
_entity_poly.type
_entity_poly.pdbx_seq_one_letter_code
_entity_poly.pdbx_strand_id
1 'polypeptide(L)'
;MIARTIIAVVVAGAILIVTFFGWARHPAIDPIAPPDPHGLDTALVRHGAQLAALGNCNTCHTAPGGKSFAGGVSVATPFGTIYSTNITPDPETGIGNWSEAAFRRSIREGVDRAGHHLYPAFPYDHFTLLTDEDDHALYAYLMSREPVRAAAPHNELRFPFNLRIALAGWKLLFLRKGPFEPVASGSEAWNRGVYLVEGLAHCGACHTPRNRLGAENKNDRFGGGEAEGWTAYALNQTSPAPVPWDVDALYAYLRNGWQRVHGVARGPMAPVIDNLGVASDADVRAITIYIASMSGPPTPERRRKAGELLARTGVQGPGSNPVSGDSTTTAQAAKVDGSGADMGGMIYQSACAVCHESGRPLPFGGMDLALSTAMQGPNPINAINVVLAGLPAAEGERSPIMPGFTGALSEAQLTDLIVYLRARFSDKGPWTDVAKHVRDAMTGNRRFATYATRGNASAPADSSQREKPW
;
A
#
# COMPACT_ATOMS: atom_id res chain seq x y z
N MET A 1 38.59 -32.36 -31.60
CA MET A 1 38.06 -30.99 -31.49
C MET A 1 36.90 -30.90 -30.46
N ILE A 2 35.87 -31.71 -30.57
CA ILE A 2 34.67 -31.68 -29.67
C ILE A 2 35.03 -31.76 -28.18
N ALA A 3 35.89 -32.70 -27.77
CA ALA A 3 36.28 -32.84 -26.35
C ALA A 3 36.98 -31.62 -25.76
N ARG A 4 37.84 -30.96 -26.56
CA ARG A 4 38.52 -29.71 -26.14
C ARG A 4 37.55 -28.55 -26.02
N THR A 5 36.55 -28.46 -26.87
CA THR A 5 35.50 -27.45 -26.82
C THR A 5 34.63 -27.67 -25.59
N ILE A 6 34.22 -28.89 -25.27
CA ILE A 6 33.45 -29.22 -24.06
C ILE A 6 34.23 -28.85 -22.80
N ILE A 7 35.52 -29.22 -22.73
CA ILE A 7 36.37 -28.86 -21.58
C ILE A 7 36.45 -27.34 -21.41
N ALA A 8 36.66 -26.60 -22.51
CA ALA A 8 36.74 -25.14 -22.46
C ALA A 8 35.45 -24.51 -21.97
N VAL A 9 34.29 -25.02 -22.40
CA VAL A 9 32.97 -24.53 -21.93
C VAL A 9 32.76 -24.84 -20.44
N VAL A 10 33.12 -26.06 -20.00
CA VAL A 10 33.01 -26.43 -18.58
C VAL A 10 33.93 -25.57 -17.71
N VAL A 11 35.18 -25.35 -18.12
CA VAL A 11 36.13 -24.48 -17.38
C VAL A 11 35.65 -23.04 -17.36
N ALA A 12 35.16 -22.49 -18.46
CA ALA A 12 34.61 -21.15 -18.52
C ALA A 12 33.37 -21.03 -17.60
N GLY A 13 32.47 -22.01 -17.61
CA GLY A 13 31.34 -22.09 -16.72
C GLY A 13 31.75 -22.12 -15.24
N ALA A 14 32.74 -22.93 -14.89
CA ALA A 14 33.29 -23.02 -13.54
C ALA A 14 33.89 -21.67 -13.08
N ILE A 15 34.66 -21.00 -13.95
CA ILE A 15 35.23 -19.67 -13.66
C ILE A 15 34.10 -18.64 -13.43
N LEU A 16 33.07 -18.62 -14.28
CA LEU A 16 31.92 -17.73 -14.11
C LEU A 16 31.20 -17.97 -12.78
N ILE A 17 30.99 -19.22 -12.39
CA ILE A 17 30.37 -19.59 -11.13
C ILE A 17 31.21 -19.10 -9.95
N VAL A 18 32.52 -19.39 -9.93
CA VAL A 18 33.43 -18.97 -8.88
C VAL A 18 33.48 -17.43 -8.76
N THR A 19 33.57 -16.76 -9.89
CA THR A 19 33.58 -15.28 -9.95
C THR A 19 32.25 -14.71 -9.44
N PHE A 20 31.10 -15.28 -9.85
CA PHE A 20 29.80 -14.88 -9.35
C PHE A 20 29.69 -15.06 -7.84
N PHE A 21 30.06 -16.22 -7.29
CA PHE A 21 30.00 -16.47 -5.85
C PHE A 21 30.96 -15.59 -5.06
N GLY A 22 32.15 -15.29 -5.61
CA GLY A 22 33.10 -14.35 -5.00
C GLY A 22 32.53 -12.92 -4.95
N TRP A 23 31.96 -12.47 -6.05
CA TRP A 23 31.34 -11.14 -6.16
C TRP A 23 30.05 -11.01 -5.33
N ALA A 24 29.24 -12.06 -5.27
CA ALA A 24 27.98 -12.05 -4.54
C ALA A 24 28.12 -12.08 -3.02
N ARG A 25 29.31 -12.39 -2.50
CA ARG A 25 29.57 -12.42 -1.04
C ARG A 25 29.90 -11.03 -0.54
N HIS A 26 29.27 -10.68 0.60
CA HIS A 26 29.61 -9.48 1.35
C HIS A 26 30.24 -9.86 2.69
N PRO A 27 31.29 -9.16 3.14
CA PRO A 27 31.86 -9.39 4.45
C PRO A 27 30.84 -8.99 5.55
N ALA A 28 30.89 -9.68 6.67
CA ALA A 28 30.19 -9.24 7.86
C ALA A 28 30.76 -7.91 8.35
N ILE A 29 29.91 -7.08 8.93
CA ILE A 29 30.31 -5.87 9.66
C ILE A 29 30.33 -6.23 11.15
N ASP A 30 31.39 -5.86 11.85
CA ASP A 30 31.55 -6.16 13.26
C ASP A 30 30.39 -5.59 14.08
N PRO A 31 29.92 -6.34 15.11
CA PRO A 31 28.90 -5.84 16.01
C PRO A 31 29.42 -4.68 16.87
N ILE A 32 28.51 -3.77 17.21
CA ILE A 32 28.76 -2.72 18.19
C ILE A 32 27.96 -2.97 19.47
N ALA A 33 28.31 -2.30 20.56
CA ALA A 33 27.42 -2.19 21.71
C ALA A 33 26.19 -1.31 21.28
N PRO A 34 24.98 -1.64 21.76
CA PRO A 34 23.82 -0.80 21.48
C PRO A 34 24.09 0.64 21.91
N PRO A 35 23.73 1.65 21.07
CA PRO A 35 23.83 3.06 21.46
C PRO A 35 23.00 3.35 22.71
N ASP A 36 23.49 4.27 23.56
CA ASP A 36 22.69 4.75 24.68
C ASP A 36 21.50 5.58 24.16
N PRO A 37 20.24 5.18 24.39
CA PRO A 37 19.07 5.91 23.92
C PRO A 37 19.00 7.35 24.47
N HIS A 38 19.56 7.61 25.66
CA HIS A 38 19.58 8.94 26.29
C HIS A 38 20.62 9.89 25.68
N GLY A 39 21.59 9.34 24.95
CA GLY A 39 22.61 10.13 24.23
C GLY A 39 22.19 10.56 22.82
N LEU A 40 21.02 10.12 22.34
CA LEU A 40 20.55 10.44 20.99
C LEU A 40 19.91 11.85 20.92
N ASP A 41 20.20 12.59 19.85
CA ASP A 41 19.57 13.88 19.60
C ASP A 41 18.04 13.75 19.44
N THR A 42 17.30 14.45 20.26
CA THR A 42 15.83 14.40 20.29
C THR A 42 15.21 14.91 18.98
N ALA A 43 15.81 15.91 18.32
CA ALA A 43 15.31 16.40 17.04
C ALA A 43 15.52 15.38 15.93
N LEU A 44 16.68 14.72 15.92
CA LEU A 44 17.00 13.64 14.99
C LEU A 44 16.05 12.44 15.18
N VAL A 45 15.81 12.03 16.43
CA VAL A 45 14.87 10.94 16.76
C VAL A 45 13.45 11.28 16.30
N ARG A 46 13.00 12.53 16.48
CA ARG A 46 11.68 12.99 16.02
C ARG A 46 11.58 12.97 14.50
N HIS A 47 12.61 13.42 13.80
CA HIS A 47 12.67 13.34 12.35
C HIS A 47 12.62 11.88 11.88
N GLY A 48 13.41 11.00 12.47
CA GLY A 48 13.37 9.56 12.17
C GLY A 48 12.01 8.91 12.44
N ALA A 49 11.27 9.36 13.45
CA ALA A 49 9.91 8.90 13.70
C ALA A 49 8.95 9.27 12.57
N GLN A 50 9.05 10.48 12.02
CA GLN A 50 8.26 10.92 10.87
C GLN A 50 8.62 10.11 9.60
N LEU A 51 9.92 9.87 9.37
CA LEU A 51 10.38 9.05 8.27
C LEU A 51 9.92 7.59 8.40
N ALA A 52 9.97 7.01 9.60
CA ALA A 52 9.49 5.65 9.85
C ALA A 52 7.97 5.49 9.64
N ALA A 53 7.20 6.54 9.92
CA ALA A 53 5.77 6.60 9.59
C ALA A 53 5.57 6.68 8.07
N LEU A 54 6.24 7.61 7.38
CA LEU A 54 6.19 7.75 5.91
C LEU A 54 6.61 6.44 5.20
N GLY A 55 7.63 5.75 5.73
CA GLY A 55 8.12 4.47 5.21
C GLY A 55 7.31 3.24 5.63
N ASN A 56 6.20 3.42 6.37
CA ASN A 56 5.36 2.31 6.84
C ASN A 56 6.11 1.20 7.60
N CYS A 57 7.19 1.50 8.28
CA CYS A 57 8.07 0.50 8.90
C CYS A 57 7.32 -0.38 9.92
N ASN A 58 6.47 0.24 10.76
CA ASN A 58 5.68 -0.47 11.77
C ASN A 58 4.66 -1.45 11.18
N THR A 59 4.11 -1.17 10.00
CA THR A 59 3.10 -2.02 9.34
C THR A 59 3.64 -3.42 9.04
N CYS A 60 4.88 -3.49 8.51
CA CYS A 60 5.55 -4.76 8.26
C CYS A 60 6.25 -5.33 9.49
N HIS A 61 6.74 -4.49 10.40
CA HIS A 61 7.55 -4.93 11.54
C HIS A 61 6.79 -5.01 12.87
N THR A 62 5.45 -4.99 12.84
CA THR A 62 4.62 -5.20 14.04
C THR A 62 3.54 -6.24 13.75
N ALA A 63 3.72 -7.46 14.26
CA ALA A 63 2.71 -8.50 14.12
C ALA A 63 1.42 -8.12 14.87
N PRO A 64 0.24 -8.62 14.43
CA PRO A 64 -1.02 -8.41 15.12
C PRO A 64 -0.93 -8.84 16.59
N GLY A 65 -1.22 -7.90 17.52
CA GLY A 65 -1.08 -8.13 18.96
C GLY A 65 0.36 -8.22 19.46
N GLY A 66 1.36 -8.07 18.59
CA GLY A 66 2.78 -8.07 18.93
C GLY A 66 3.27 -6.70 19.43
N LYS A 67 4.51 -6.68 19.92
CA LYS A 67 5.21 -5.46 20.29
C LYS A 67 5.63 -4.68 19.04
N SER A 68 5.58 -3.35 19.13
CA SER A 68 5.96 -2.44 18.04
C SER A 68 7.38 -2.71 17.56
N PHE A 69 7.56 -2.81 16.25
CA PHE A 69 8.83 -3.10 15.55
C PHE A 69 9.50 -4.46 15.89
N ALA A 70 8.82 -5.35 16.62
CA ALA A 70 9.37 -6.65 16.98
C ALA A 70 9.28 -7.72 15.85
N GLY A 71 8.75 -7.37 14.69
CA GLY A 71 8.65 -8.26 13.52
C GLY A 71 7.56 -9.30 13.62
N GLY A 72 7.73 -10.43 12.91
CA GLY A 72 6.81 -11.57 12.93
C GLY A 72 5.61 -11.48 11.98
N VAL A 73 5.53 -10.44 11.14
CA VAL A 73 4.47 -10.34 10.11
C VAL A 73 4.77 -11.30 8.96
N SER A 74 3.82 -12.12 8.61
CA SER A 74 3.90 -12.99 7.43
C SER A 74 3.52 -12.24 6.16
N VAL A 75 4.40 -12.27 5.17
CA VAL A 75 4.20 -11.72 3.83
C VAL A 75 4.13 -12.87 2.84
N ALA A 76 2.94 -13.14 2.32
CA ALA A 76 2.76 -14.17 1.30
C ALA A 76 3.25 -13.65 -0.05
N THR A 77 4.04 -14.47 -0.74
CA THR A 77 4.56 -14.19 -2.08
C THR A 77 4.31 -15.38 -3.01
N PRO A 78 4.41 -15.22 -4.33
CA PRO A 78 4.34 -16.37 -5.25
C PRO A 78 5.44 -17.44 -5.01
N PHE A 79 6.49 -17.09 -4.27
CA PHE A 79 7.65 -17.94 -3.99
C PHE A 79 7.56 -18.67 -2.65
N GLY A 80 6.61 -18.30 -1.81
CA GLY A 80 6.40 -18.77 -0.44
C GLY A 80 6.21 -17.64 0.55
N THR A 81 6.24 -17.92 1.84
CA THR A 81 6.01 -16.94 2.91
C THR A 81 7.35 -16.39 3.43
N ILE A 82 7.42 -15.07 3.56
CA ILE A 82 8.53 -14.35 4.18
C ILE A 82 8.01 -13.75 5.50
N TYR A 83 8.82 -13.83 6.55
CA TYR A 83 8.51 -13.22 7.84
C TYR A 83 9.38 -12.00 8.08
N SER A 84 8.76 -10.90 8.53
CA SER A 84 9.49 -9.68 8.88
C SER A 84 10.34 -9.90 10.14
N THR A 85 11.52 -9.27 10.16
CA THR A 85 12.46 -9.37 11.27
C THR A 85 12.16 -8.35 12.35
N ASN A 86 12.68 -8.62 13.56
CA ASN A 86 12.75 -7.65 14.65
C ASN A 86 13.73 -6.52 14.28
N ILE A 87 13.26 -5.27 14.32
CA ILE A 87 14.08 -4.06 14.09
C ILE A 87 14.13 -3.16 15.33
N THR A 88 13.79 -3.69 16.51
CA THR A 88 14.06 -3.02 17.78
C THR A 88 15.56 -3.10 18.14
N PRO A 89 16.07 -2.25 19.07
CA PRO A 89 17.48 -2.28 19.48
C PRO A 89 17.82 -3.44 20.43
N ASP A 90 17.14 -4.58 20.29
CA ASP A 90 17.51 -5.82 20.97
C ASP A 90 18.80 -6.39 20.35
N PRO A 91 19.86 -6.66 21.14
CA PRO A 91 21.15 -7.08 20.59
C PRO A 91 21.16 -8.53 20.09
N GLU A 92 20.23 -9.39 20.53
CA GLU A 92 20.22 -10.81 20.17
C GLU A 92 19.28 -11.10 18.98
N THR A 93 18.09 -10.51 18.97
CA THR A 93 17.06 -10.84 17.99
C THR A 93 16.72 -9.67 17.06
N GLY A 94 17.15 -8.46 17.39
CA GLY A 94 16.90 -7.23 16.65
C GLY A 94 18.15 -6.66 16.00
N ILE A 95 18.21 -5.33 15.91
CA ILE A 95 19.29 -4.59 15.28
C ILE A 95 20.19 -3.82 16.30
N GLY A 96 20.07 -4.12 17.61
CA GLY A 96 20.76 -3.38 18.66
C GLY A 96 22.28 -3.40 18.56
N ASN A 97 22.87 -4.44 17.99
CA ASN A 97 24.31 -4.57 17.76
C ASN A 97 24.74 -4.18 16.33
N TRP A 98 23.88 -3.49 15.57
CA TRP A 98 24.21 -3.00 14.24
C TRP A 98 24.78 -1.59 14.32
N SER A 99 25.91 -1.36 13.64
CA SER A 99 26.38 -0.01 13.39
C SER A 99 25.48 0.69 12.36
N GLU A 100 25.52 2.01 12.30
CA GLU A 100 24.83 2.78 11.27
C GLU A 100 25.23 2.34 9.85
N ALA A 101 26.50 1.99 9.64
CA ALA A 101 26.98 1.43 8.37
C ALA A 101 26.29 0.11 8.00
N ALA A 102 26.07 -0.78 8.99
CA ALA A 102 25.34 -2.03 8.77
C ALA A 102 23.87 -1.78 8.48
N PHE A 103 23.23 -0.84 9.17
CA PHE A 103 21.87 -0.41 8.93
C PHE A 103 21.72 0.18 7.52
N ARG A 104 22.55 1.15 7.14
CA ARG A 104 22.55 1.77 5.81
C ARG A 104 22.74 0.74 4.70
N ARG A 105 23.66 -0.21 4.86
CA ARG A 105 23.86 -1.31 3.90
C ARG A 105 22.59 -2.15 3.75
N SER A 106 21.88 -2.43 4.85
CA SER A 106 20.65 -3.21 4.79
C SER A 106 19.54 -2.48 4.05
N ILE A 107 19.35 -1.20 4.34
CA ILE A 107 18.31 -0.37 3.75
C ILE A 107 18.56 -0.12 2.26
N ARG A 108 19.79 0.27 1.88
CA ARG A 108 20.07 0.68 0.50
C ARG A 108 20.51 -0.44 -0.41
N GLU A 109 21.14 -1.47 0.13
CA GLU A 109 21.69 -2.56 -0.68
C GLU A 109 21.00 -3.90 -0.43
N GLY A 110 20.11 -3.96 0.56
CA GLY A 110 19.45 -5.22 0.93
C GLY A 110 20.43 -6.28 1.39
N VAL A 111 21.48 -5.91 2.15
CA VAL A 111 22.49 -6.82 2.72
C VAL A 111 22.55 -6.62 4.22
N ASP A 112 22.28 -7.66 5.00
CA ASP A 112 22.30 -7.58 6.45
C ASP A 112 23.73 -7.44 7.04
N ARG A 113 23.82 -7.23 8.36
CA ARG A 113 25.11 -7.09 9.05
C ARG A 113 26.03 -8.30 8.87
N ALA A 114 25.48 -9.51 8.74
CA ALA A 114 26.26 -10.73 8.53
C ALA A 114 26.70 -10.95 7.07
N GLY A 115 26.26 -10.08 6.15
CA GLY A 115 26.59 -10.17 4.72
C GLY A 115 25.57 -10.99 3.89
N HIS A 116 24.44 -11.39 4.47
CA HIS A 116 23.44 -12.10 3.71
C HIS A 116 22.53 -11.15 2.92
N HIS A 117 22.16 -11.55 1.70
CA HIS A 117 21.19 -10.82 0.92
C HIS A 117 19.79 -10.92 1.53
N LEU A 118 19.07 -9.80 1.56
CA LEU A 118 17.67 -9.69 1.97
C LEU A 118 16.75 -9.92 0.79
N TYR A 119 15.57 -10.49 1.06
CA TYR A 119 14.55 -10.70 0.05
C TYR A 119 13.89 -9.37 -0.35
N PRO A 120 13.51 -9.16 -1.64
CA PRO A 120 12.93 -7.91 -2.13
C PRO A 120 11.47 -7.68 -1.69
N ALA A 121 10.96 -8.46 -0.73
CA ALA A 121 9.79 -8.08 0.07
C ALA A 121 10.12 -6.91 1.03
N PHE A 122 11.40 -6.74 1.37
CA PHE A 122 11.94 -5.52 1.94
C PHE A 122 12.32 -4.59 0.78
N PRO A 123 11.68 -3.42 0.62
CA PRO A 123 11.76 -2.63 -0.61
C PRO A 123 13.06 -1.79 -0.70
N TYR A 124 14.23 -2.43 -0.57
CA TYR A 124 15.53 -1.76 -0.67
C TYR A 124 15.80 -1.18 -2.07
N ASP A 125 15.09 -1.64 -3.09
CA ASP A 125 15.11 -1.06 -4.44
C ASP A 125 14.45 0.32 -4.51
N HIS A 126 13.65 0.68 -3.52
CA HIS A 126 13.14 2.02 -3.25
C HIS A 126 14.01 2.76 -2.24
N PHE A 127 14.30 2.14 -1.09
CA PHE A 127 15.06 2.76 -0.02
C PHE A 127 16.49 3.13 -0.40
N THR A 128 17.04 2.56 -1.48
CA THR A 128 18.32 2.99 -2.04
C THR A 128 18.36 4.47 -2.41
N LEU A 129 17.19 5.11 -2.59
CA LEU A 129 17.05 6.54 -2.88
C LEU A 129 17.19 7.44 -1.65
N LEU A 130 17.20 6.90 -0.43
CA LEU A 130 17.30 7.69 0.79
C LEU A 130 18.61 8.48 0.84
N THR A 131 18.55 9.66 1.47
CA THR A 131 19.72 10.48 1.77
C THR A 131 20.46 9.92 2.99
N ASP A 132 21.72 10.31 3.16
CA ASP A 132 22.50 9.91 4.35
C ASP A 132 21.91 10.47 5.63
N GLU A 133 21.33 11.67 5.58
CA GLU A 133 20.66 12.32 6.69
C GLU A 133 19.41 11.57 7.13
N ASP A 134 18.58 11.12 6.18
CA ASP A 134 17.37 10.37 6.49
C ASP A 134 17.69 8.95 7.00
N ASP A 135 18.72 8.28 6.48
CA ASP A 135 19.21 7.02 7.04
C ASP A 135 19.70 7.18 8.49
N HIS A 136 20.44 8.25 8.77
CA HIS A 136 20.92 8.57 10.12
C HIS A 136 19.76 8.81 11.08
N ALA A 137 18.73 9.58 10.65
CA ALA A 137 17.56 9.85 11.47
C ALA A 137 16.73 8.58 11.73
N LEU A 138 16.51 7.73 10.70
CA LEU A 138 15.83 6.44 10.86
C LEU A 138 16.57 5.52 11.83
N TYR A 139 17.90 5.43 11.72
CA TYR A 139 18.73 4.65 12.62
C TYR A 139 18.59 5.15 14.06
N ALA A 140 18.75 6.47 14.30
CA ALA A 140 18.60 7.07 15.61
C ALA A 140 17.22 6.78 16.22
N TYR A 141 16.15 6.91 15.43
CA TYR A 141 14.80 6.58 15.89
C TYR A 141 14.65 5.12 16.29
N LEU A 142 15.10 4.18 15.47
CA LEU A 142 14.99 2.75 15.78
C LEU A 142 15.83 2.39 17.01
N MET A 143 17.01 2.97 17.18
CA MET A 143 17.85 2.77 18.37
C MET A 143 17.28 3.41 19.63
N SER A 144 16.38 4.38 19.52
CA SER A 144 15.65 4.97 20.66
C SER A 144 14.46 4.14 21.13
N ARG A 145 14.10 3.06 20.43
CA ARG A 145 12.94 2.23 20.81
C ARG A 145 13.25 1.31 21.98
N GLU A 146 12.18 0.84 22.65
CA GLU A 146 12.30 -0.21 23.66
C GLU A 146 12.87 -1.50 23.02
N PRO A 147 13.94 -2.08 23.53
CA PRO A 147 14.43 -3.35 23.03
C PRO A 147 13.44 -4.48 23.36
N VAL A 148 13.07 -5.24 22.35
CA VAL A 148 12.14 -6.37 22.50
C VAL A 148 12.83 -7.64 22.02
N ARG A 149 12.96 -8.63 22.90
CA ARG A 149 13.50 -9.94 22.52
C ARG A 149 12.41 -10.75 21.80
N ALA A 150 12.48 -10.82 20.49
CA ALA A 150 11.53 -11.54 19.64
C ALA A 150 12.25 -12.10 18.39
N ALA A 151 12.39 -13.42 18.35
CA ALA A 151 12.95 -14.09 17.18
C ALA A 151 11.87 -14.21 16.09
N ALA A 152 12.20 -13.77 14.89
CA ALA A 152 11.30 -13.94 13.74
C ALA A 152 11.22 -15.43 13.33
N PRO A 153 10.06 -15.91 12.86
CA PRO A 153 9.95 -17.24 12.26
C PRO A 153 10.86 -17.37 11.02
N HIS A 154 11.23 -18.60 10.70
CA HIS A 154 11.98 -18.87 9.48
C HIS A 154 11.12 -18.67 8.24
N ASN A 155 11.71 -18.13 7.16
CA ASN A 155 11.03 -17.99 5.89
C ASN A 155 10.69 -19.35 5.28
N GLU A 156 9.49 -19.49 4.74
CA GLU A 156 8.96 -20.70 4.12
C GLU A 156 8.99 -20.57 2.59
N LEU A 157 10.19 -20.53 2.02
CA LEU A 157 10.40 -20.36 0.59
C LEU A 157 10.76 -21.68 -0.08
N ARG A 158 10.21 -21.90 -1.28
CA ARG A 158 10.49 -23.10 -2.08
C ARG A 158 11.88 -23.02 -2.71
N PHE A 159 12.57 -24.16 -2.84
CA PHE A 159 13.79 -24.23 -3.64
C PHE A 159 13.49 -23.87 -5.11
N PRO A 160 14.32 -23.06 -5.76
CA PRO A 160 15.63 -22.50 -5.34
C PRO A 160 15.52 -21.11 -4.65
N PHE A 161 14.31 -20.57 -4.42
CA PHE A 161 14.10 -19.22 -3.89
C PHE A 161 14.54 -19.05 -2.43
N ASN A 162 14.77 -20.15 -1.70
CA ASN A 162 15.37 -20.14 -0.37
C ASN A 162 16.90 -19.90 -0.38
N LEU A 163 17.55 -19.88 -1.53
CA LEU A 163 18.97 -19.61 -1.67
C LEU A 163 19.25 -18.10 -1.73
N ARG A 164 19.54 -17.48 -0.60
CA ARG A 164 19.77 -16.02 -0.50
C ARG A 164 20.86 -15.50 -1.43
N ILE A 165 21.88 -16.29 -1.76
CA ILE A 165 22.94 -15.89 -2.69
C ILE A 165 22.42 -15.61 -4.11
N ALA A 166 21.33 -16.28 -4.54
CA ALA A 166 20.72 -16.03 -5.85
C ALA A 166 20.15 -14.62 -5.97
N LEU A 167 19.85 -13.95 -4.84
CA LEU A 167 19.38 -12.57 -4.81
C LEU A 167 20.43 -11.57 -5.30
N ALA A 168 21.74 -11.93 -5.28
CA ALA A 168 22.76 -11.11 -5.92
C ALA A 168 22.49 -10.94 -7.43
N GLY A 169 22.12 -12.02 -8.12
CA GLY A 169 21.71 -11.98 -9.53
C GLY A 169 20.43 -11.15 -9.75
N TRP A 170 19.44 -11.29 -8.86
CA TRP A 170 18.24 -10.46 -8.90
C TRP A 170 18.56 -8.96 -8.76
N LYS A 171 19.43 -8.62 -7.81
CA LYS A 171 19.87 -7.22 -7.59
C LYS A 171 20.63 -6.66 -8.80
N LEU A 172 21.47 -7.47 -9.45
CA LEU A 172 22.19 -7.06 -10.66
C LEU A 172 21.22 -6.63 -11.77
N LEU A 173 20.08 -7.31 -11.87
CA LEU A 173 19.07 -7.03 -12.90
C LEU A 173 18.15 -5.85 -12.53
N PHE A 174 17.77 -5.72 -11.26
CA PHE A 174 16.66 -4.87 -10.86
C PHE A 174 17.01 -3.75 -9.88
N LEU A 175 18.04 -3.88 -9.04
CA LEU A 175 18.46 -2.83 -8.12
C LEU A 175 19.29 -1.76 -8.87
N ARG A 176 18.85 -0.52 -8.80
CA ARG A 176 19.61 0.66 -9.20
C ARG A 176 20.02 1.41 -7.94
N LYS A 177 21.30 1.30 -7.58
CA LYS A 177 21.85 1.95 -6.38
C LYS A 177 22.05 3.44 -6.60
N GLY A 178 21.84 4.21 -5.56
CA GLY A 178 22.22 5.61 -5.49
C GLY A 178 21.14 6.45 -4.79
N PRO A 179 21.53 7.51 -4.09
CA PRO A 179 20.58 8.45 -3.51
C PRO A 179 19.79 9.16 -4.60
N PHE A 180 18.63 9.67 -4.21
CA PHE A 180 17.80 10.51 -5.08
C PHE A 180 18.54 11.80 -5.45
N GLU A 181 18.52 12.13 -6.72
CA GLU A 181 19.03 13.41 -7.24
C GLU A 181 17.84 14.28 -7.69
N PRO A 182 17.68 15.50 -7.14
CA PRO A 182 16.58 16.38 -7.52
C PRO A 182 16.63 16.72 -9.02
N VAL A 183 15.46 16.73 -9.65
CA VAL A 183 15.31 17.16 -11.05
C VAL A 183 15.28 18.69 -11.08
N ALA A 184 16.24 19.28 -11.79
CA ALA A 184 16.43 20.75 -11.83
C ALA A 184 15.20 21.54 -12.32
N SER A 185 14.38 20.96 -13.20
CA SER A 185 13.15 21.57 -13.70
C SER A 185 11.94 21.39 -12.78
N GLY A 186 12.04 20.53 -11.74
CA GLY A 186 10.98 20.29 -10.78
C GLY A 186 10.97 21.34 -9.66
N SER A 187 9.78 21.69 -9.16
CA SER A 187 9.67 22.49 -7.93
C SER A 187 10.21 21.69 -6.73
N GLU A 188 10.53 22.37 -5.65
CA GLU A 188 10.95 21.74 -4.39
C GLU A 188 9.91 20.73 -3.89
N ALA A 189 8.63 21.11 -3.84
CA ALA A 189 7.54 20.23 -3.43
C ALA A 189 7.38 19.03 -4.37
N TRP A 190 7.54 19.20 -5.68
CA TRP A 190 7.48 18.09 -6.63
C TRP A 190 8.66 17.12 -6.44
N ASN A 191 9.88 17.64 -6.29
CA ASN A 191 11.07 16.83 -6.02
C ASN A 191 10.96 16.08 -4.69
N ARG A 192 10.43 16.74 -3.64
CA ARG A 192 10.15 16.06 -2.36
C ARG A 192 9.12 14.95 -2.57
N GLY A 193 8.08 15.17 -3.37
CA GLY A 193 7.10 14.16 -3.75
C GLY A 193 7.71 12.96 -4.47
N VAL A 194 8.60 13.20 -5.43
CA VAL A 194 9.35 12.12 -6.11
C VAL A 194 10.13 11.30 -5.09
N TYR A 195 10.93 11.95 -4.26
CA TYR A 195 11.75 11.31 -3.23
C TYR A 195 10.90 10.42 -2.29
N LEU A 196 9.76 10.91 -1.86
CA LEU A 196 8.87 10.16 -0.98
C LEU A 196 8.20 9.00 -1.71
N VAL A 197 7.54 9.25 -2.83
CA VAL A 197 6.72 8.25 -3.53
C VAL A 197 7.56 7.14 -4.17
N GLU A 198 8.70 7.51 -4.77
CA GLU A 198 9.61 6.56 -5.42
C GLU A 198 10.58 5.89 -4.43
N GLY A 199 10.91 6.58 -3.34
CA GLY A 199 11.85 6.14 -2.32
C GLY A 199 11.13 5.70 -1.05
N LEU A 200 11.10 6.57 -0.04
CA LEU A 200 10.77 6.22 1.34
C LEU A 200 9.36 5.60 1.49
N ALA A 201 8.32 6.19 0.89
CA ALA A 201 6.96 5.68 0.97
C ALA A 201 6.69 4.51 0.00
N HIS A 202 7.63 4.19 -0.90
CA HIS A 202 7.64 3.04 -1.81
C HIS A 202 6.28 2.69 -2.43
N CYS A 203 5.52 3.70 -2.86
CA CYS A 203 4.16 3.52 -3.39
C CYS A 203 4.13 2.56 -4.59
N GLY A 204 5.21 2.56 -5.41
CA GLY A 204 5.41 1.64 -6.53
C GLY A 204 5.35 0.18 -6.12
N ALA A 205 5.78 -0.17 -4.91
CA ALA A 205 5.80 -1.57 -4.44
C ALA A 205 4.44 -2.28 -4.53
N CYS A 206 3.33 -1.52 -4.38
CA CYS A 206 1.96 -2.01 -4.55
C CYS A 206 1.32 -1.52 -5.86
N HIS A 207 1.61 -0.29 -6.28
CA HIS A 207 0.94 0.36 -7.40
C HIS A 207 1.64 0.17 -8.77
N THR A 208 2.68 -0.65 -8.85
CA THR A 208 3.34 -1.05 -10.11
C THR A 208 3.21 -2.56 -10.30
N PRO A 209 2.81 -3.05 -11.49
CA PRO A 209 2.72 -4.49 -11.74
C PRO A 209 4.08 -5.17 -11.59
N ARG A 210 4.08 -6.41 -11.13
CA ARG A 210 5.32 -7.18 -10.98
C ARG A 210 5.53 -8.17 -12.12
N ASN A 211 6.79 -8.37 -12.49
CA ASN A 211 7.19 -9.40 -13.44
C ASN A 211 7.27 -10.80 -12.77
N ARG A 212 7.57 -11.82 -13.55
CA ARG A 212 7.66 -13.22 -13.08
C ARG A 212 8.75 -13.46 -12.01
N LEU A 213 9.72 -12.55 -11.88
CA LEU A 213 10.79 -12.61 -10.89
C LEU A 213 10.48 -11.74 -9.66
N GLY A 214 9.25 -11.22 -9.56
CA GLY A 214 8.78 -10.41 -8.45
C GLY A 214 9.27 -8.96 -8.45
N ALA A 215 10.03 -8.52 -9.45
CA ALA A 215 10.46 -7.14 -9.60
C ALA A 215 9.36 -6.29 -10.26
N GLU A 216 9.36 -4.99 -9.97
CA GLU A 216 8.46 -4.04 -10.62
C GLU A 216 8.68 -3.96 -12.14
N ASN A 217 7.56 -3.91 -12.87
CA ASN A 217 7.60 -3.69 -14.32
C ASN A 217 7.81 -2.20 -14.61
N LYS A 218 9.04 -1.80 -14.84
CA LYS A 218 9.41 -0.39 -15.09
C LYS A 218 8.77 0.23 -16.33
N ASN A 219 8.25 -0.59 -17.25
CA ASN A 219 7.54 -0.10 -18.44
C ASN A 219 6.08 0.27 -18.15
N ASP A 220 5.56 -0.15 -17.00
CA ASP A 220 4.19 0.14 -16.57
C ASP A 220 4.17 0.67 -15.12
N ARG A 221 5.06 1.64 -14.85
CA ARG A 221 5.20 2.24 -13.54
C ARG A 221 3.89 2.90 -13.10
N PHE A 222 3.49 2.60 -11.86
CA PHE A 222 2.23 3.07 -11.30
C PHE A 222 0.98 2.70 -12.12
N GLY A 223 1.08 1.67 -12.99
CA GLY A 223 -0.05 1.15 -13.78
C GLY A 223 -1.01 0.27 -12.98
N GLY A 224 -0.84 0.19 -11.68
CA GLY A 224 -1.63 -0.65 -10.78
C GLY A 224 -0.94 -1.98 -10.48
N GLY A 225 -1.45 -2.68 -9.47
CA GLY A 225 -0.90 -3.96 -9.03
C GLY A 225 -1.84 -4.68 -8.07
N GLU A 226 -1.28 -5.63 -7.35
CA GLU A 226 -2.00 -6.39 -6.32
C GLU A 226 -1.16 -6.44 -5.04
N ALA A 227 -1.81 -6.25 -3.91
CA ALA A 227 -1.22 -6.36 -2.60
C ALA A 227 -2.17 -7.09 -1.65
N GLU A 228 -1.72 -8.24 -1.10
CA GLU A 228 -2.44 -9.01 -0.07
C GLU A 228 -3.91 -9.32 -0.42
N GLY A 229 -4.18 -9.64 -1.67
CA GLY A 229 -5.53 -9.93 -2.16
C GLY A 229 -6.42 -8.69 -2.35
N TRP A 230 -5.80 -7.52 -2.52
CA TRP A 230 -6.46 -6.29 -2.94
C TRP A 230 -5.84 -5.77 -4.23
N THR A 231 -6.64 -5.14 -5.06
CA THR A 231 -6.16 -4.42 -6.24
C THR A 231 -5.68 -3.04 -5.83
N ALA A 232 -4.39 -2.75 -6.01
CA ALA A 232 -3.85 -1.41 -5.94
C ALA A 232 -4.07 -0.74 -7.32
N TYR A 233 -4.96 0.26 -7.38
CA TYR A 233 -5.29 0.91 -8.65
C TYR A 233 -4.13 1.73 -9.20
N ALA A 234 -4.12 1.92 -10.53
CA ALA A 234 -3.15 2.77 -11.18
C ALA A 234 -3.19 4.20 -10.64
N LEU A 235 -2.01 4.78 -10.43
CA LEU A 235 -1.80 6.17 -10.00
C LEU A 235 -1.43 7.09 -11.18
N ASN A 236 -1.25 6.53 -12.36
CA ASN A 236 -0.94 7.25 -13.59
C ASN A 236 -2.22 7.51 -14.41
N GLN A 237 -2.04 7.94 -15.67
CA GLN A 237 -3.15 8.25 -16.58
C GLN A 237 -4.13 7.09 -16.83
N THR A 238 -3.75 5.85 -16.51
CA THR A 238 -4.62 4.66 -16.66
C THR A 238 -5.50 4.42 -15.42
N SER A 239 -5.51 5.32 -14.45
CA SER A 239 -6.37 5.24 -13.27
C SER A 239 -7.84 5.00 -13.65
N PRO A 240 -8.49 3.98 -13.05
CA PRO A 240 -9.90 3.68 -13.34
C PRO A 240 -10.89 4.63 -12.67
N ALA A 241 -10.43 5.60 -11.87
CA ALA A 241 -11.29 6.54 -11.18
C ALA A 241 -12.22 7.29 -12.16
N PRO A 242 -13.55 7.29 -11.93
CA PRO A 242 -14.51 7.92 -12.86
C PRO A 242 -14.38 9.45 -12.88
N VAL A 243 -13.99 10.03 -11.76
CA VAL A 243 -13.60 11.43 -11.65
C VAL A 243 -12.07 11.51 -11.63
N PRO A 244 -11.43 12.40 -12.41
CA PRO A 244 -9.99 12.59 -12.33
C PRO A 244 -9.54 13.00 -10.93
N TRP A 245 -8.44 12.43 -10.46
CA TRP A 245 -7.80 12.87 -9.23
C TRP A 245 -7.12 14.24 -9.42
N ASP A 246 -7.30 15.13 -8.47
CA ASP A 246 -6.51 16.35 -8.32
C ASP A 246 -5.73 16.33 -6.99
N VAL A 247 -4.89 17.35 -6.78
CA VAL A 247 -4.04 17.45 -5.59
C VAL A 247 -4.85 17.47 -4.30
N ASP A 248 -5.98 18.20 -4.26
CA ASP A 248 -6.77 18.36 -3.06
C ASP A 248 -7.60 17.11 -2.75
N ALA A 249 -8.14 16.44 -3.77
CA ALA A 249 -8.83 15.16 -3.61
C ALA A 249 -7.86 14.06 -3.12
N LEU A 250 -6.65 14.00 -3.68
CA LEU A 250 -5.59 13.10 -3.22
C LEU A 250 -5.18 13.42 -1.77
N TYR A 251 -5.00 14.70 -1.45
CA TYR A 251 -4.65 15.13 -0.10
C TYR A 251 -5.72 14.71 0.92
N ALA A 252 -6.99 15.01 0.65
CA ALA A 252 -8.09 14.61 1.50
C ALA A 252 -8.15 13.07 1.68
N TYR A 253 -7.95 12.32 0.59
CA TYR A 253 -7.94 10.86 0.62
C TYR A 253 -6.78 10.32 1.46
N LEU A 254 -5.56 10.82 1.27
CA LEU A 254 -4.37 10.35 1.99
C LEU A 254 -4.36 10.77 3.47
N ARG A 255 -5.04 11.86 3.83
CA ARG A 255 -5.16 12.32 5.24
C ARG A 255 -6.30 11.64 5.99
N ASN A 256 -7.43 11.38 5.33
CA ASN A 256 -8.66 10.95 5.99
C ASN A 256 -9.03 9.51 5.66
N GLY A 257 -8.35 8.86 4.70
CA GLY A 257 -8.66 7.51 4.25
C GLY A 257 -9.91 7.39 3.39
N TRP A 258 -10.55 8.51 3.03
CA TRP A 258 -11.70 8.52 2.15
C TRP A 258 -11.83 9.83 1.37
N GLN A 259 -12.50 9.74 0.23
CA GLN A 259 -12.83 10.89 -0.58
C GLN A 259 -14.19 10.66 -1.25
N ARG A 260 -15.04 11.66 -1.20
CA ARG A 260 -16.46 11.57 -1.55
C ARG A 260 -16.73 11.05 -2.97
N VAL A 261 -15.87 11.39 -3.93
CA VAL A 261 -16.03 11.03 -5.34
C VAL A 261 -15.09 9.92 -5.81
N HIS A 262 -14.38 9.27 -4.90
CA HIS A 262 -13.41 8.23 -5.23
C HIS A 262 -13.56 6.96 -4.40
N GLY A 263 -14.01 7.06 -3.16
CA GLY A 263 -14.18 5.93 -2.25
C GLY A 263 -13.27 5.98 -1.04
N VAL A 264 -12.97 4.80 -0.51
CA VAL A 264 -12.27 4.62 0.77
C VAL A 264 -10.99 3.81 0.62
N ALA A 265 -10.00 4.11 1.44
CA ALA A 265 -8.79 3.31 1.60
C ALA A 265 -9.08 2.12 2.50
N ARG A 266 -8.79 0.91 2.03
CA ARG A 266 -9.00 -0.33 2.77
C ARG A 266 -7.90 -1.35 2.50
N GLY A 267 -7.93 -2.46 3.25
CA GLY A 267 -6.90 -3.48 3.15
C GLY A 267 -5.52 -2.91 3.47
N PRO A 268 -4.50 -3.25 2.69
CA PRO A 268 -3.12 -2.77 2.90
C PRO A 268 -2.96 -1.25 2.85
N MET A 269 -3.89 -0.53 2.22
CA MET A 269 -3.85 0.94 2.18
C MET A 269 -4.29 1.60 3.49
N ALA A 270 -5.07 0.92 4.35
CA ALA A 270 -5.52 1.51 5.61
C ALA A 270 -4.37 1.89 6.56
N PRO A 271 -3.39 1.00 6.88
CA PRO A 271 -2.25 1.40 7.70
C PRO A 271 -1.35 2.48 7.06
N VAL A 272 -1.33 2.57 5.72
CA VAL A 272 -0.64 3.68 5.04
C VAL A 272 -1.32 5.02 5.38
N ILE A 273 -2.65 5.06 5.36
CA ILE A 273 -3.42 6.25 5.75
C ILE A 273 -3.14 6.63 7.21
N ASP A 274 -3.17 5.66 8.13
CA ASP A 274 -2.89 5.91 9.55
C ASP A 274 -1.51 6.54 9.74
N ASN A 275 -0.50 6.04 9.04
CA ASN A 275 0.85 6.57 9.07
C ASN A 275 0.97 7.96 8.40
N LEU A 276 0.31 8.17 7.27
CA LEU A 276 0.26 9.50 6.63
C LEU A 276 -0.54 10.51 7.46
N GLY A 277 -1.47 10.05 8.29
CA GLY A 277 -2.22 10.88 9.23
C GLY A 277 -1.33 11.61 10.24
N VAL A 278 -0.17 11.06 10.60
CA VAL A 278 0.81 11.66 11.51
C VAL A 278 2.01 12.31 10.82
N ALA A 279 2.13 12.16 9.49
CA ALA A 279 3.14 12.82 8.69
C ALA A 279 2.91 14.33 8.57
N SER A 280 3.92 15.10 8.20
CA SER A 280 3.79 16.55 7.99
C SER A 280 2.85 16.85 6.82
N ASP A 281 2.11 17.96 6.91
CA ASP A 281 1.26 18.43 5.81
C ASP A 281 2.07 18.69 4.54
N ALA A 282 3.28 19.21 4.68
CA ALA A 282 4.17 19.48 3.56
C ALA A 282 4.53 18.19 2.80
N ASP A 283 4.86 17.11 3.52
CA ASP A 283 5.20 15.83 2.92
C ASP A 283 3.99 15.17 2.23
N VAL A 284 2.81 15.19 2.88
CA VAL A 284 1.60 14.64 2.24
C VAL A 284 1.22 15.45 1.00
N ARG A 285 1.33 16.79 1.04
CA ARG A 285 1.11 17.62 -0.14
C ARG A 285 2.15 17.35 -1.24
N ALA A 286 3.41 17.18 -0.90
CA ALA A 286 4.45 16.82 -1.86
C ALA A 286 4.13 15.48 -2.57
N ILE A 287 3.70 14.47 -1.81
CA ILE A 287 3.24 13.18 -2.35
C ILE A 287 2.09 13.40 -3.34
N THR A 288 1.08 14.19 -2.98
CA THR A 288 -0.09 14.41 -3.85
C THR A 288 0.24 15.20 -5.12
N ILE A 289 1.14 16.19 -5.03
CA ILE A 289 1.63 16.95 -6.19
C ILE A 289 2.32 16.00 -7.19
N TYR A 290 3.18 15.12 -6.71
CA TYR A 290 3.86 14.18 -7.58
C TYR A 290 2.89 13.15 -8.19
N ILE A 291 2.00 12.53 -7.39
CA ILE A 291 1.01 11.57 -7.90
C ILE A 291 0.08 12.22 -8.93
N ALA A 292 -0.42 13.42 -8.67
CA ALA A 292 -1.25 14.15 -9.62
C ALA A 292 -0.51 14.43 -10.94
N SER A 293 0.79 14.73 -10.87
CA SER A 293 1.61 14.96 -12.08
C SER A 293 1.75 13.73 -12.97
N MET A 294 1.73 12.51 -12.40
CA MET A 294 1.80 11.26 -13.16
C MET A 294 0.53 11.00 -14.00
N SER A 295 -0.61 11.46 -13.52
CA SER A 295 -1.87 11.34 -14.27
C SER A 295 -1.95 12.33 -15.43
N GLY A 296 -1.20 13.42 -15.38
CA GLY A 296 -1.30 14.52 -16.33
C GLY A 296 -2.68 15.17 -16.36
N PRO A 297 -2.90 16.18 -17.21
CA PRO A 297 -4.20 16.81 -17.34
C PRO A 297 -5.21 15.83 -17.97
N PRO A 298 -6.43 15.73 -17.41
CA PRO A 298 -7.45 14.84 -17.98
C PRO A 298 -7.86 15.30 -19.39
N THR A 299 -8.11 14.32 -20.25
CA THR A 299 -8.62 14.61 -21.62
C THR A 299 -9.96 15.36 -21.57
N PRO A 300 -10.32 16.13 -22.62
CA PRO A 300 -11.62 16.79 -22.69
C PRO A 300 -12.80 15.83 -22.50
N GLU A 301 -12.70 14.63 -23.07
CA GLU A 301 -13.73 13.59 -22.93
C GLU A 301 -13.83 13.12 -21.47
N ARG A 302 -12.72 12.86 -20.80
CA ARG A 302 -12.69 12.42 -19.40
C ARG A 302 -13.28 13.51 -18.47
N ARG A 303 -12.96 14.79 -18.73
CA ARG A 303 -13.57 15.92 -18.00
C ARG A 303 -15.07 16.00 -18.21
N ARG A 304 -15.55 15.87 -19.46
CA ARG A 304 -16.98 15.91 -19.78
C ARG A 304 -17.73 14.78 -19.06
N LYS A 305 -17.25 13.52 -19.18
CA LYS A 305 -17.86 12.35 -18.51
C LYS A 305 -17.92 12.53 -17.01
N ALA A 306 -16.84 13.02 -16.41
CA ALA A 306 -16.80 13.30 -14.96
C ALA A 306 -17.81 14.36 -14.57
N GLY A 307 -17.92 15.45 -15.32
CA GLY A 307 -18.93 16.52 -15.10
C GLY A 307 -20.36 16.01 -15.20
N GLU A 308 -20.68 15.20 -16.22
CA GLU A 308 -21.99 14.58 -16.38
C GLU A 308 -22.33 13.63 -15.23
N LEU A 309 -21.34 12.85 -14.76
CA LEU A 309 -21.50 11.96 -13.63
C LEU A 309 -21.77 12.73 -12.34
N LEU A 310 -20.97 13.77 -12.05
CA LEU A 310 -21.15 14.63 -10.88
C LEU A 310 -22.50 15.34 -10.89
N ALA A 311 -22.94 15.85 -12.04
CA ALA A 311 -24.25 16.48 -12.18
C ALA A 311 -25.40 15.48 -11.91
N ARG A 312 -25.28 14.24 -12.41
CA ARG A 312 -26.29 13.18 -12.21
C ARG A 312 -26.37 12.72 -10.75
N THR A 313 -25.24 12.66 -10.04
CA THR A 313 -25.18 12.23 -8.64
C THR A 313 -25.47 13.35 -7.65
N GLY A 314 -25.64 14.59 -8.09
CA GLY A 314 -25.85 15.76 -7.23
C GLY A 314 -24.64 16.09 -6.31
N VAL A 315 -23.50 15.48 -6.59
CA VAL A 315 -22.27 15.68 -5.78
C VAL A 315 -21.45 16.80 -6.41
N GLN A 316 -21.12 17.82 -5.61
CA GLN A 316 -20.20 18.87 -6.04
C GLN A 316 -18.79 18.31 -6.22
N GLY A 317 -18.14 18.70 -7.32
CA GLY A 317 -16.78 18.27 -7.64
C GLY A 317 -15.73 18.79 -6.65
N PRO A 318 -14.50 18.24 -6.71
CA PRO A 318 -13.37 18.74 -5.93
C PRO A 318 -13.18 20.25 -6.18
N GLY A 319 -12.97 21.04 -5.11
CA GLY A 319 -12.76 22.49 -5.19
C GLY A 319 -14.01 23.38 -5.17
N SER A 320 -15.23 22.84 -5.13
CA SER A 320 -16.43 23.62 -4.90
C SER A 320 -16.71 23.79 -3.41
N ASN A 321 -16.84 25.03 -2.94
CA ASN A 321 -17.27 25.34 -1.58
C ASN A 321 -18.65 24.73 -1.31
N PRO A 322 -18.93 24.23 -0.10
CA PRO A 322 -20.24 23.72 0.24
C PRO A 322 -21.27 24.88 0.18
N VAL A 323 -22.06 24.90 -0.87
CA VAL A 323 -23.25 25.74 -0.89
C VAL A 323 -24.29 25.02 -0.04
N SER A 324 -24.71 25.68 1.04
CA SER A 324 -25.89 25.27 1.82
C SER A 324 -27.11 25.34 0.90
N GLY A 325 -27.50 24.24 0.34
CA GLY A 325 -28.64 24.13 -0.56
C GLY A 325 -29.31 22.77 -0.36
N ASP A 326 -30.53 22.83 0.11
CA ASP A 326 -31.49 21.74 0.18
C ASP A 326 -31.76 21.24 -1.25
N SER A 327 -31.01 20.21 -1.68
CA SER A 327 -31.22 19.59 -2.98
C SER A 327 -31.86 18.22 -2.79
N THR A 328 -33.16 18.23 -2.69
CA THR A 328 -34.00 17.07 -2.99
C THR A 328 -33.94 16.76 -4.48
N THR A 329 -32.86 16.17 -4.96
CA THR A 329 -32.82 15.59 -6.29
C THR A 329 -33.21 14.13 -6.14
N THR A 330 -34.46 13.84 -6.50
CA THR A 330 -34.95 12.47 -6.66
C THR A 330 -34.11 11.78 -7.71
N ALA A 331 -33.23 10.90 -7.29
CA ALA A 331 -32.52 10.00 -8.19
C ALA A 331 -33.57 9.16 -8.92
N GLN A 332 -33.65 9.39 -10.22
CA GLN A 332 -34.54 8.60 -11.10
C GLN A 332 -34.04 7.17 -11.11
N ALA A 333 -34.75 6.28 -10.41
CA ALA A 333 -34.52 4.85 -10.45
C ALA A 333 -34.58 4.39 -11.91
N ALA A 334 -33.44 3.99 -12.46
CA ALA A 334 -33.40 3.31 -13.75
C ALA A 334 -34.32 2.07 -13.62
N LYS A 335 -35.38 2.02 -14.42
CA LYS A 335 -36.26 0.86 -14.51
C LYS A 335 -35.41 -0.34 -14.93
N VAL A 336 -35.18 -1.25 -14.02
CA VAL A 336 -34.75 -2.59 -14.35
C VAL A 336 -35.97 -3.31 -14.87
N ASP A 337 -35.94 -3.70 -16.13
CA ASP A 337 -37.00 -4.50 -16.73
C ASP A 337 -37.16 -5.80 -15.95
N GLY A 338 -38.32 -5.96 -15.32
CA GLY A 338 -38.64 -7.08 -14.45
C GLY A 338 -38.93 -8.36 -15.22
N SER A 339 -37.91 -9.03 -15.72
CA SER A 339 -38.03 -10.39 -16.22
C SER A 339 -37.05 -11.30 -15.45
N GLY A 340 -37.54 -11.97 -14.41
CA GLY A 340 -36.82 -12.86 -13.57
C GLY A 340 -36.19 -12.11 -12.37
N ALA A 341 -36.57 -12.50 -11.15
CA ALA A 341 -36.10 -11.89 -9.92
C ALA A 341 -34.58 -11.89 -9.88
N ASP A 342 -33.94 -10.74 -10.23
CA ASP A 342 -32.51 -10.54 -10.12
C ASP A 342 -32.14 -10.52 -8.64
N MET A 343 -31.63 -11.65 -8.13
CA MET A 343 -31.26 -11.81 -6.73
C MET A 343 -30.32 -10.69 -6.27
N GLY A 344 -29.36 -10.31 -7.10
CA GLY A 344 -28.44 -9.21 -6.82
C GLY A 344 -29.16 -7.88 -6.61
N GLY A 345 -30.16 -7.60 -7.44
CA GLY A 345 -31.01 -6.40 -7.32
C GLY A 345 -31.85 -6.41 -6.05
N MET A 346 -32.46 -7.54 -5.70
CA MET A 346 -33.22 -7.67 -4.44
C MET A 346 -32.34 -7.47 -3.21
N ILE A 347 -31.15 -8.06 -3.17
CA ILE A 347 -30.19 -7.86 -2.08
C ILE A 347 -29.78 -6.39 -1.99
N TYR A 348 -29.46 -5.77 -3.13
CA TYR A 348 -29.08 -4.37 -3.16
C TYR A 348 -30.18 -3.47 -2.60
N GLN A 349 -31.42 -3.63 -3.06
CA GLN A 349 -32.55 -2.81 -2.61
C GLN A 349 -32.85 -2.98 -1.13
N SER A 350 -32.77 -4.20 -0.61
CA SER A 350 -33.10 -4.49 0.79
C SER A 350 -32.00 -4.10 1.79
N ALA A 351 -30.72 -4.15 1.39
CA ALA A 351 -29.60 -4.02 2.34
C ALA A 351 -28.67 -2.83 2.05
N CYS A 352 -28.60 -2.34 0.81
CA CYS A 352 -27.57 -1.38 0.38
C CYS A 352 -28.16 0.01 0.04
N ALA A 353 -29.28 0.04 -0.70
CA ALA A 353 -29.90 1.27 -1.19
C ALA A 353 -30.28 2.23 -0.07
N VAL A 354 -30.64 1.71 1.11
CA VAL A 354 -30.97 2.50 2.32
C VAL A 354 -29.88 3.47 2.74
N CYS A 355 -28.61 3.18 2.42
CA CYS A 355 -27.50 4.08 2.64
C CYS A 355 -27.00 4.72 1.32
N HIS A 356 -26.83 3.93 0.28
CA HIS A 356 -26.19 4.38 -0.97
C HIS A 356 -27.08 5.24 -1.88
N GLU A 357 -28.40 5.22 -1.68
CA GLU A 357 -29.38 6.06 -2.42
C GLU A 357 -30.14 7.01 -1.49
N SER A 358 -29.77 7.09 -0.20
CA SER A 358 -30.52 7.88 0.79
C SER A 358 -30.31 9.39 0.71
N GLY A 359 -29.23 9.85 0.09
CA GLY A 359 -28.81 11.25 0.14
C GLY A 359 -28.41 11.75 1.55
N ARG A 360 -28.38 10.87 2.55
CA ARG A 360 -28.04 11.25 3.94
C ARG A 360 -26.57 11.66 4.06
N PRO A 361 -26.25 12.57 4.97
CA PRO A 361 -24.86 12.89 5.28
C PRO A 361 -24.17 11.74 6.02
N LEU A 362 -22.81 11.74 5.96
CA LEU A 362 -22.01 10.82 6.78
C LEU A 362 -22.32 11.03 8.29
N PRO A 363 -22.17 9.99 9.10
CA PRO A 363 -21.68 8.64 8.78
C PRO A 363 -22.76 7.67 8.27
N PHE A 364 -24.03 8.05 8.24
CA PHE A 364 -25.17 7.15 7.96
C PHE A 364 -25.59 7.12 6.49
N GLY A 365 -25.06 8.03 5.65
CA GLY A 365 -25.20 8.00 4.21
C GLY A 365 -24.02 7.31 3.56
N GLY A 366 -24.26 6.61 2.44
CA GLY A 366 -23.23 6.04 1.60
C GLY A 366 -22.89 6.96 0.41
N MET A 367 -21.73 6.75 -0.20
CA MET A 367 -21.43 7.39 -1.48
C MET A 367 -22.29 6.79 -2.60
N ASP A 368 -22.57 7.58 -3.65
CA ASP A 368 -23.10 7.02 -4.89
C ASP A 368 -22.06 6.06 -5.49
N LEU A 369 -22.45 4.81 -5.69
CA LEU A 369 -21.53 3.77 -6.15
C LEU A 369 -21.02 3.99 -7.58
N ALA A 370 -21.69 4.80 -8.39
CA ALA A 370 -21.19 5.20 -9.71
C ALA A 370 -19.90 6.04 -9.63
N LEU A 371 -19.67 6.72 -8.48
CA LEU A 371 -18.44 7.47 -8.20
C LEU A 371 -17.33 6.59 -7.65
N SER A 372 -17.65 5.36 -7.21
CA SER A 372 -16.66 4.46 -6.62
C SER A 372 -15.63 3.96 -7.63
N THR A 373 -14.36 4.19 -7.36
CA THR A 373 -13.27 3.61 -8.16
C THR A 373 -13.34 2.08 -8.20
N ALA A 374 -13.86 1.44 -7.14
CA ALA A 374 -14.01 -0.02 -7.09
C ALA A 374 -14.99 -0.54 -8.14
N MET A 375 -16.07 0.22 -8.43
CA MET A 375 -17.02 -0.15 -9.48
C MET A 375 -16.44 0.00 -10.89
N GLN A 376 -15.41 0.82 -11.07
CA GLN A 376 -14.75 1.09 -12.35
C GLN A 376 -13.45 0.26 -12.54
N GLY A 377 -13.04 -0.46 -11.50
CA GLY A 377 -11.80 -1.25 -11.47
C GLY A 377 -11.74 -2.38 -12.50
N PRO A 378 -10.55 -2.94 -12.75
CA PRO A 378 -10.33 -4.00 -13.73
C PRO A 378 -10.91 -5.36 -13.29
N ASN A 379 -11.12 -5.56 -12.01
CA ASN A 379 -11.63 -6.81 -11.40
C ASN A 379 -12.54 -6.48 -10.20
N PRO A 380 -13.32 -7.46 -9.68
CA PRO A 380 -14.28 -7.24 -8.60
C PRO A 380 -13.67 -7.28 -7.19
N ILE A 381 -12.36 -7.55 -7.04
CA ILE A 381 -11.73 -7.92 -5.76
C ILE A 381 -12.03 -6.87 -4.66
N ASN A 382 -11.81 -5.59 -4.94
CA ASN A 382 -12.00 -4.55 -3.93
C ASN A 382 -13.48 -4.37 -3.55
N ALA A 383 -14.40 -4.51 -4.51
CA ALA A 383 -15.83 -4.47 -4.24
C ALA A 383 -16.25 -5.64 -3.34
N ILE A 384 -15.82 -6.86 -3.65
CA ILE A 384 -16.07 -8.05 -2.84
C ILE A 384 -15.53 -7.85 -1.42
N ASN A 385 -14.28 -7.42 -1.30
CA ASN A 385 -13.62 -7.25 -0.01
C ASN A 385 -14.30 -6.19 0.88
N VAL A 386 -14.72 -5.06 0.29
CA VAL A 386 -15.46 -4.01 1.02
C VAL A 386 -16.82 -4.51 1.46
N VAL A 387 -17.56 -5.25 0.62
CA VAL A 387 -18.85 -5.82 1.01
C VAL A 387 -18.68 -6.82 2.17
N LEU A 388 -17.69 -7.70 2.09
CA LEU A 388 -17.47 -8.69 3.14
C LEU A 388 -17.00 -8.06 4.46
N ALA A 389 -16.01 -7.19 4.42
CA ALA A 389 -15.38 -6.65 5.63
C ALA A 389 -16.10 -5.42 6.21
N GLY A 390 -16.83 -4.68 5.37
CA GLY A 390 -17.44 -3.41 5.75
C GLY A 390 -16.42 -2.29 5.98
N LEU A 391 -16.92 -1.19 6.55
CA LEU A 391 -16.16 0.01 6.93
C LEU A 391 -16.46 0.29 8.41
N PRO A 392 -15.59 -0.09 9.35
CA PRO A 392 -15.76 0.26 10.76
C PRO A 392 -15.64 1.77 10.96
N ALA A 393 -16.28 2.29 12.00
CA ALA A 393 -16.12 3.68 12.42
C ALA A 393 -14.66 3.95 12.80
N ALA A 394 -14.11 5.08 12.36
CA ALA A 394 -12.86 5.61 12.88
C ALA A 394 -13.13 6.43 14.14
N GLU A 395 -12.28 6.32 15.15
CA GLU A 395 -12.41 7.10 16.38
C GLU A 395 -12.27 8.61 16.09
N GLY A 396 -13.20 9.39 16.59
CA GLY A 396 -13.14 10.86 16.61
C GLY A 396 -13.48 11.57 15.31
N GLU A 397 -13.72 10.88 14.20
CA GLU A 397 -13.99 11.49 12.91
C GLU A 397 -15.31 11.02 12.26
N ARG A 398 -15.92 11.90 11.45
CA ARG A 398 -17.06 11.53 10.61
C ARG A 398 -16.55 10.79 9.37
N SER A 399 -16.31 9.49 9.52
CA SER A 399 -15.92 8.60 8.41
C SER A 399 -17.15 7.82 7.90
N PRO A 400 -17.12 7.33 6.64
CA PRO A 400 -18.13 6.40 6.17
C PRO A 400 -18.17 5.14 7.04
N ILE A 401 -19.34 4.71 7.43
CA ILE A 401 -19.58 3.45 8.14
C ILE A 401 -20.39 2.54 7.24
N MET A 402 -19.95 1.30 7.08
CA MET A 402 -20.67 0.28 6.33
C MET A 402 -20.61 -1.05 7.08
N PRO A 403 -21.74 -1.73 7.32
CA PRO A 403 -21.71 -3.06 7.93
C PRO A 403 -21.00 -4.05 7.01
N GLY A 404 -20.27 -5.01 7.59
CA GLY A 404 -19.72 -6.14 6.85
C GLY A 404 -20.75 -7.25 6.69
N PHE A 405 -20.74 -7.92 5.55
CA PHE A 405 -21.68 -9.00 5.23
C PHE A 405 -21.03 -10.39 5.27
N THR A 406 -19.86 -10.53 5.91
CA THR A 406 -19.24 -11.83 6.14
C THR A 406 -20.19 -12.74 6.93
N GLY A 407 -20.50 -13.91 6.37
CA GLY A 407 -21.44 -14.87 6.97
C GLY A 407 -22.93 -14.53 6.76
N ALA A 408 -23.26 -13.35 6.25
CA ALA A 408 -24.65 -12.95 5.98
C ALA A 408 -25.11 -13.29 4.54
N LEU A 409 -24.18 -13.43 3.61
CA LEU A 409 -24.44 -13.78 2.21
C LEU A 409 -23.76 -15.10 1.87
N SER A 410 -24.46 -15.95 1.10
CA SER A 410 -23.86 -17.14 0.48
C SER A 410 -22.97 -16.74 -0.70
N GLU A 411 -22.12 -17.66 -1.19
CA GLU A 411 -21.28 -17.46 -2.37
C GLU A 411 -22.12 -17.04 -3.59
N ALA A 412 -23.27 -17.69 -3.83
CA ALA A 412 -24.15 -17.37 -4.94
C ALA A 412 -24.76 -15.96 -4.79
N GLN A 413 -25.30 -15.65 -3.61
CA GLN A 413 -25.88 -14.33 -3.33
C GLN A 413 -24.87 -13.19 -3.47
N LEU A 414 -23.67 -13.36 -2.97
CA LEU A 414 -22.61 -12.36 -3.14
C LEU A 414 -22.18 -12.23 -4.60
N THR A 415 -22.09 -13.33 -5.33
CA THR A 415 -21.80 -13.31 -6.77
C THR A 415 -22.83 -12.51 -7.54
N ASP A 416 -24.14 -12.78 -7.33
CA ASP A 416 -25.23 -12.07 -7.98
C ASP A 416 -25.22 -10.58 -7.63
N LEU A 417 -24.99 -10.24 -6.35
CA LEU A 417 -24.87 -8.86 -5.91
C LEU A 417 -23.73 -8.12 -6.64
N ILE A 418 -22.54 -8.71 -6.71
CA ILE A 418 -21.38 -8.09 -7.36
C ILE A 418 -21.59 -7.90 -8.87
N VAL A 419 -22.20 -8.87 -9.54
CA VAL A 419 -22.59 -8.75 -10.96
C VAL A 419 -23.59 -7.60 -11.14
N TYR A 420 -24.62 -7.54 -10.30
CA TYR A 420 -25.62 -6.46 -10.34
C TYR A 420 -24.98 -5.08 -10.11
N LEU A 421 -24.13 -4.93 -9.08
CA LEU A 421 -23.48 -3.67 -8.78
C LEU A 421 -22.65 -3.16 -9.97
N ARG A 422 -21.91 -4.04 -10.65
CA ARG A 422 -21.14 -3.68 -11.85
C ARG A 422 -22.04 -3.21 -12.97
N ALA A 423 -23.10 -3.93 -13.25
CA ALA A 423 -24.03 -3.61 -14.33
C ALA A 423 -24.78 -2.29 -14.08
N ARG A 424 -25.14 -2.00 -12.82
CA ARG A 424 -25.90 -0.80 -12.46
C ARG A 424 -25.05 0.46 -12.36
N PHE A 425 -23.83 0.36 -11.82
CA PHE A 425 -23.03 1.52 -11.41
C PHE A 425 -21.77 1.75 -12.26
N SER A 426 -21.60 1.01 -13.36
CA SER A 426 -20.49 1.19 -14.27
C SER A 426 -20.94 1.18 -15.71
N ASP A 427 -20.30 1.99 -16.56
CA ASP A 427 -20.44 1.97 -18.02
C ASP A 427 -19.51 0.95 -18.69
N LYS A 428 -18.68 0.26 -17.89
CA LYS A 428 -17.75 -0.76 -18.39
C LYS A 428 -18.42 -2.13 -18.43
N GLY A 429 -17.93 -3.00 -19.30
CA GLY A 429 -18.39 -4.37 -19.41
C GLY A 429 -18.33 -5.17 -18.10
N PRO A 430 -19.01 -6.33 -18.06
CA PRO A 430 -19.01 -7.19 -16.88
C PRO A 430 -17.60 -7.65 -16.54
N TRP A 431 -17.35 -7.91 -15.24
CA TRP A 431 -16.14 -8.58 -14.83
C TRP A 431 -16.17 -10.06 -15.16
N THR A 432 -15.03 -10.64 -15.48
CA THR A 432 -14.88 -12.08 -15.66
C THR A 432 -14.68 -12.78 -14.31
N ASP A 433 -15.01 -14.06 -14.24
CA ASP A 433 -14.70 -14.97 -13.11
C ASP A 433 -15.16 -14.47 -11.73
N VAL A 434 -16.27 -13.71 -11.64
CA VAL A 434 -16.77 -13.12 -10.39
C VAL A 434 -16.95 -14.21 -9.31
N ALA A 435 -17.58 -15.35 -9.65
CA ALA A 435 -17.80 -16.45 -8.70
C ALA A 435 -16.48 -17.02 -8.14
N LYS A 436 -15.43 -17.10 -8.97
CA LYS A 436 -14.11 -17.51 -8.49
C LYS A 436 -13.53 -16.51 -7.50
N HIS A 437 -13.58 -15.22 -7.81
CA HIS A 437 -13.09 -14.17 -6.91
C HIS A 437 -13.86 -14.12 -5.59
N VAL A 438 -15.18 -14.34 -5.62
CA VAL A 438 -16.02 -14.43 -4.42
C VAL A 438 -15.59 -15.62 -3.56
N ARG A 439 -15.43 -16.82 -4.16
CA ARG A 439 -14.99 -18.02 -3.45
C ARG A 439 -13.61 -17.83 -2.82
N ASP A 440 -12.65 -17.30 -3.58
CA ASP A 440 -11.29 -17.05 -3.12
C ASP A 440 -11.30 -16.06 -1.93
N ALA A 441 -12.11 -15.02 -1.98
CA ALA A 441 -12.26 -14.04 -0.90
C ALA A 441 -12.91 -14.68 0.36
N MET A 442 -13.95 -15.47 0.19
CA MET A 442 -14.65 -16.10 1.31
C MET A 442 -13.79 -17.17 2.01
N THR A 443 -12.96 -17.90 1.27
CA THR A 443 -12.04 -18.91 1.83
C THR A 443 -10.77 -18.28 2.45
N GLY A 444 -10.34 -17.13 1.95
CA GLY A 444 -9.19 -16.38 2.46
C GLY A 444 -9.46 -15.45 3.65
N ASN A 445 -10.68 -15.41 4.15
CA ASN A 445 -11.25 -14.42 5.08
C ASN A 445 -10.49 -14.21 6.41
N ARG A 446 -9.65 -15.15 6.86
CA ARG A 446 -8.80 -14.96 8.05
C ARG A 446 -7.80 -13.82 7.91
N ARG A 447 -7.46 -13.39 6.69
CA ARG A 447 -6.57 -12.25 6.42
C ARG A 447 -7.28 -10.90 6.60
N PHE A 448 -8.57 -10.81 6.31
CA PHE A 448 -9.35 -9.56 6.43
C PHE A 448 -9.69 -9.20 7.88
N ALA A 449 -10.02 -10.20 8.71
CA ALA A 449 -10.27 -10.00 10.14
C ALA A 449 -9.06 -9.35 10.85
N THR A 450 -7.85 -9.64 10.40
CA THR A 450 -6.61 -9.12 10.98
C THR A 450 -6.43 -7.61 10.72
N TYR A 451 -6.86 -7.11 9.55
CA TYR A 451 -6.79 -5.67 9.24
C TYR A 451 -7.92 -4.86 9.89
N ALA A 452 -9.12 -5.42 10.02
CA ALA A 452 -10.24 -4.76 10.72
C ALA A 452 -9.93 -4.49 12.20
N THR A 453 -9.13 -5.37 12.84
CA THR A 453 -8.73 -5.23 14.25
C THR A 453 -7.48 -4.36 14.44
N ARG A 454 -6.65 -4.14 13.40
CA ARG A 454 -5.46 -3.26 13.49
C ARG A 454 -5.82 -1.79 13.66
N GLY A 455 -6.92 -1.31 13.08
CA GLY A 455 -7.39 0.06 13.24
C GLY A 455 -7.69 0.45 14.70
N ASN A 456 -7.87 -0.54 15.58
CA ASN A 456 -8.16 -0.31 17.00
C ASN A 456 -6.98 -0.58 17.96
N ALA A 457 -5.81 -1.03 17.45
CA ALA A 457 -4.75 -1.53 18.33
C ALA A 457 -3.45 -0.71 18.32
N SER A 458 -3.32 0.36 17.53
CA SER A 458 -2.05 1.07 17.37
C SER A 458 -2.11 2.59 17.49
N ALA A 459 -2.98 3.13 18.35
CA ALA A 459 -2.72 4.45 18.90
C ALA A 459 -1.78 4.28 20.10
N PRO A 460 -0.53 4.80 20.09
CA PRO A 460 0.21 4.92 21.33
C PRO A 460 -0.61 5.84 22.25
N ALA A 461 -0.83 5.39 23.49
CA ALA A 461 -1.44 6.20 24.53
C ALA A 461 -0.47 7.33 24.95
N ASP A 462 -0.35 8.33 24.10
CA ASP A 462 0.16 9.65 24.48
C ASP A 462 -0.83 10.71 24.00
N SER A 463 -1.86 10.89 24.80
CA SER A 463 -2.89 11.90 24.62
C SER A 463 -2.43 13.33 24.98
N SER A 464 -1.15 13.55 25.28
CA SER A 464 -0.65 14.84 25.79
C SER A 464 -0.19 15.83 24.70
N GLN A 465 -0.31 15.49 23.39
CA GLN A 465 0.15 16.37 22.30
C GLN A 465 -0.93 16.66 21.24
N ARG A 466 -2.20 16.56 21.56
CA ARG A 466 -3.24 17.16 20.72
C ARG A 466 -3.47 18.60 21.14
N GLU A 467 -2.59 19.50 20.79
CA GLU A 467 -2.93 20.91 20.70
C GLU A 467 -3.89 21.10 19.52
N LYS A 468 -5.09 21.57 19.84
CA LYS A 468 -6.12 21.94 18.86
C LYS A 468 -5.63 23.16 18.09
N PRO A 469 -5.57 23.14 16.75
CA PRO A 469 -5.52 24.38 16.01
C PRO A 469 -6.90 25.04 16.06
N TRP A 470 -6.90 26.31 16.32
CA TRP A 470 -8.04 27.24 16.24
C TRP A 470 -8.54 27.41 14.80
#